data_1687121e874f587d8567ae8875b41f72
#
_entry.id   1687121e874f587d8567ae8875b41f72
#
_cell.length_a   1.000
_cell.length_b   1.000
_cell.length_c   1.000
_cell.angle_alpha   90.00
_cell.angle_beta   90.00
_cell.angle_gamma   90.00
#
_symmetry.space_group_name_H-M   'P 1'
#
loop_
_entity.id
_entity.type
_entity.pdbx_description
1 polymer ?
#
loop_
_entity_poly.entity_id
_entity_poly.type
_entity_poly.pdbx_seq_one_letter_code
_entity_poly.pdbx_strand_id
1 'polypeptide(L)'
;ERRVPPRTDIQLQTLVEILNGERKVHSHSYRQDEILMLIRLADEFGFRIGAFQHVLEGYKVAHEIAAHGAGASTFSDWWAYKIEAYDAIPYNGAIMHDAGVVVSFNSDNGDLSRRMNLEAAKAVKYGGLAEEEALKFVTVNPAIQLNLQDRIGSLEVGKDADFVLWNGNPLSVYSRVLMTFVEGRKMFDLDFDQQMRANIETERQRLITLAQANESNPTDRGRSGRGRGGPAATSEETTDDEFTPNPAAPEFTYRPSMLPDPGTVAIV
;
A
#
# COMPACT_ATOMS: atom_id res chain seq x y z
N GLU A 1 42.74 0.85 -32.74
CA GLU A 1 43.15 0.08 -31.52
C GLU A 1 41.94 -0.67 -30.95
N ARG A 2 41.99 -2.01 -30.93
CA ARG A 2 40.95 -2.82 -30.23
C ARG A 2 41.20 -2.69 -28.73
N ARG A 3 40.44 -1.81 -28.07
CA ARG A 3 40.41 -1.77 -26.61
C ARG A 3 39.60 -2.97 -26.08
N VAL A 4 40.21 -3.70 -25.15
CA VAL A 4 39.45 -4.72 -24.40
C VAL A 4 38.35 -4.02 -23.61
N PRO A 5 37.07 -4.41 -23.76
CA PRO A 5 36.00 -3.78 -22.99
C PRO A 5 36.25 -3.96 -21.49
N PRO A 6 35.87 -2.98 -20.66
CA PRO A 6 36.03 -3.12 -19.22
C PRO A 6 35.22 -4.31 -18.71
N ARG A 7 35.69 -4.92 -17.64
CA ARG A 7 34.98 -6.03 -16.98
C ARG A 7 33.64 -5.49 -16.45
N THR A 8 32.56 -6.23 -16.70
CA THR A 8 31.27 -5.92 -16.13
C THR A 8 31.30 -6.05 -14.61
N ASP A 9 30.92 -5.00 -13.91
CA ASP A 9 30.74 -4.98 -12.46
C ASP A 9 29.24 -4.92 -12.17
N ILE A 10 28.71 -5.98 -11.55
CA ILE A 10 27.28 -6.12 -11.27
C ILE A 10 26.77 -5.03 -10.31
N GLN A 11 27.61 -4.58 -9.38
CA GLN A 11 27.22 -3.51 -8.44
C GLN A 11 27.10 -2.15 -9.14
N LEU A 12 28.00 -1.88 -10.09
CA LEU A 12 27.95 -0.64 -10.88
C LEU A 12 26.91 -0.68 -12.00
N GLN A 13 26.44 -1.85 -12.40
CA GLN A 13 25.44 -2.00 -13.46
C GLN A 13 24.16 -1.22 -13.16
N THR A 14 23.71 -1.23 -11.90
CA THR A 14 22.52 -0.46 -11.46
C THR A 14 22.72 1.04 -11.68
N LEU A 15 23.91 1.58 -11.43
CA LEU A 15 24.21 2.99 -11.68
C LEU A 15 24.20 3.31 -13.17
N VAL A 16 24.67 2.39 -14.02
CA VAL A 16 24.62 2.52 -15.48
C VAL A 16 23.16 2.59 -15.95
N GLU A 17 22.28 1.72 -15.43
CA GLU A 17 20.85 1.71 -15.73
C GLU A 17 20.17 3.02 -15.33
N ILE A 18 20.56 3.61 -14.19
CA ILE A 18 20.07 4.92 -13.73
C ILE A 18 20.51 6.02 -14.69
N LEU A 19 21.79 6.06 -15.03
CA LEU A 19 22.34 7.07 -15.95
C LEU A 19 21.76 6.96 -17.36
N ASN A 20 21.42 5.75 -17.81
CA ASN A 20 20.74 5.52 -19.08
C ASN A 20 19.22 5.81 -19.03
N GLY A 21 18.65 6.07 -17.85
CA GLY A 21 17.22 6.27 -17.66
C GLY A 21 16.37 5.00 -17.69
N GLU A 22 17.01 3.82 -17.67
CA GLU A 22 16.34 2.53 -17.65
C GLU A 22 15.73 2.21 -16.27
N ARG A 23 16.34 2.77 -15.22
CA ARG A 23 15.91 2.59 -13.82
C ARG A 23 15.59 3.94 -13.18
N LYS A 24 14.41 4.03 -12.56
CA LYS A 24 14.01 5.20 -11.78
C LYS A 24 14.62 5.15 -10.37
N VAL A 25 14.99 6.32 -9.86
CA VAL A 25 15.43 6.53 -8.48
C VAL A 25 14.23 7.00 -7.66
N HIS A 26 13.92 6.30 -6.57
CA HIS A 26 12.99 6.75 -5.55
C HIS A 26 13.80 7.05 -4.29
N SER A 27 13.65 8.25 -3.75
CA SER A 27 14.45 8.70 -2.62
C SER A 27 13.60 9.11 -1.44
N HIS A 28 13.88 8.54 -0.26
CA HIS A 28 13.31 9.01 0.99
C HIS A 28 13.92 10.37 1.35
N SER A 29 13.09 11.41 1.39
CA SER A 29 13.51 12.79 1.64
C SER A 29 12.37 13.55 2.30
N TYR A 30 12.58 14.01 3.52
CA TYR A 30 11.55 14.73 4.29
C TYR A 30 11.64 16.23 4.09
N ARG A 31 12.87 16.76 4.14
CA ARG A 31 13.16 18.18 4.26
C ARG A 31 13.51 18.80 2.91
N GLN A 32 13.22 20.09 2.79
CA GLN A 32 13.50 20.86 1.59
C GLN A 32 14.97 20.83 1.17
N ASP A 33 15.89 20.87 2.13
CA ASP A 33 17.34 20.88 1.89
C ASP A 33 17.82 19.54 1.28
N GLU A 34 17.30 18.41 1.77
CA GLU A 34 17.57 17.07 1.23
C GLU A 34 17.04 16.94 -0.21
N ILE A 35 15.81 17.40 -0.45
CA ILE A 35 15.16 17.37 -1.78
C ILE A 35 15.98 18.19 -2.77
N LEU A 36 16.32 19.43 -2.42
CA LEU A 36 17.10 20.31 -3.31
C LEU A 36 18.52 19.78 -3.54
N MET A 37 19.16 19.19 -2.54
CA MET A 37 20.48 18.56 -2.69
C MET A 37 20.44 17.44 -3.71
N LEU A 38 19.43 16.57 -3.63
CA LEU A 38 19.28 15.44 -4.55
C LEU A 38 18.93 15.89 -5.97
N ILE A 39 18.11 16.93 -6.12
CA ILE A 39 17.83 17.52 -7.45
C ILE A 39 19.12 18.03 -8.08
N ARG A 40 19.94 18.78 -7.33
CA ARG A 40 21.24 19.29 -7.84
C ARG A 40 22.19 18.16 -8.21
N LEU A 41 22.25 17.12 -7.37
CA LEU A 41 23.06 15.94 -7.68
C LEU A 41 22.58 15.23 -8.96
N ALA A 42 21.28 15.05 -9.10
CA ALA A 42 20.69 14.43 -10.28
C ALA A 42 20.97 15.23 -11.55
N ASP A 43 20.85 16.55 -11.48
CA ASP A 43 21.16 17.46 -12.58
C ASP A 43 22.65 17.44 -12.94
N GLU A 44 23.56 17.40 -11.95
CA GLU A 44 25.01 17.31 -12.16
C GLU A 44 25.41 16.03 -12.89
N PHE A 45 24.80 14.89 -12.52
CA PHE A 45 25.11 13.60 -13.14
C PHE A 45 24.22 13.26 -14.33
N GLY A 46 23.24 14.08 -14.66
CA GLY A 46 22.37 13.93 -15.83
C GLY A 46 21.33 12.80 -15.72
N PHE A 47 20.90 12.44 -14.50
CA PHE A 47 19.79 11.50 -14.31
C PHE A 47 18.56 12.19 -13.72
N ARG A 48 17.43 11.47 -13.62
CA ARG A 48 16.18 11.99 -13.09
C ARG A 48 15.74 11.20 -11.86
N ILE A 49 15.31 11.93 -10.82
CA ILE A 49 14.56 11.33 -9.71
C ILE A 49 13.16 10.98 -10.20
N GLY A 50 12.73 9.74 -10.01
CA GLY A 50 11.38 9.30 -10.39
C GLY A 50 10.33 9.81 -9.42
N ALA A 51 10.57 9.64 -8.11
CA ALA A 51 9.73 10.19 -7.06
C ALA A 51 10.51 10.38 -5.74
N PHE A 52 10.20 11.45 -5.04
CA PHE A 52 10.58 11.63 -3.65
C PHE A 52 9.52 10.98 -2.74
N GLN A 53 9.97 10.34 -1.67
CA GLN A 53 9.10 9.68 -0.70
C GLN A 53 9.05 10.48 0.61
N HIS A 54 7.88 10.51 1.24
CA HIS A 54 7.54 11.24 2.47
C HIS A 54 7.36 12.74 2.31
N VAL A 55 8.27 13.44 1.73
CA VAL A 55 8.22 14.82 1.17
C VAL A 55 7.38 15.82 2.00
N LEU A 56 7.51 15.78 3.33
CA LEU A 56 6.67 16.59 4.23
C LEU A 56 6.90 18.11 4.08
N GLU A 57 8.09 18.52 3.62
CA GLU A 57 8.41 19.92 3.30
C GLU A 57 8.36 20.21 1.77
N GLY A 58 7.75 19.33 0.98
CA GLY A 58 7.68 19.49 -0.48
C GLY A 58 7.02 20.78 -0.93
N TYR A 59 6.04 21.27 -0.17
CA TYR A 59 5.38 22.55 -0.44
C TYR A 59 6.31 23.76 -0.50
N LYS A 60 7.47 23.69 0.19
CA LYS A 60 8.48 24.76 0.20
C LYS A 60 9.29 24.81 -1.10
N VAL A 61 9.38 23.69 -1.80
CA VAL A 61 10.22 23.47 -3.00
C VAL A 61 9.42 22.83 -4.13
N ALA A 62 8.10 23.06 -4.14
CA ALA A 62 7.19 22.43 -5.10
C ALA A 62 7.54 22.78 -6.56
N HIS A 63 7.95 24.00 -6.83
CA HIS A 63 8.33 24.44 -8.18
C HIS A 63 9.62 23.77 -8.67
N GLU A 64 10.59 23.56 -7.79
CA GLU A 64 11.84 22.86 -8.10
C GLU A 64 11.58 21.37 -8.38
N ILE A 65 10.71 20.72 -7.57
CA ILE A 65 10.29 19.33 -7.82
C ILE A 65 9.60 19.23 -9.19
N ALA A 66 8.65 20.14 -9.48
CA ALA A 66 7.94 20.17 -10.74
C ALA A 66 8.89 20.44 -11.94
N ALA A 67 9.81 21.39 -11.81
CA ALA A 67 10.79 21.71 -12.85
C ALA A 67 11.75 20.55 -13.13
N HIS A 68 12.15 19.80 -12.10
CA HIS A 68 12.95 18.58 -12.24
C HIS A 68 12.15 17.45 -12.90
N GLY A 69 10.82 17.45 -12.76
CA GLY A 69 9.91 16.43 -13.30
C GLY A 69 9.80 15.18 -12.41
N ALA A 70 10.16 15.29 -11.13
CA ALA A 70 9.98 14.22 -10.16
C ALA A 70 8.53 14.17 -9.66
N GLY A 71 8.05 12.96 -9.33
CA GLY A 71 6.86 12.78 -8.51
C GLY A 71 7.16 13.01 -7.03
N ALA A 72 6.10 13.16 -6.22
CA ALA A 72 6.19 13.28 -4.78
C ALA A 72 5.14 12.39 -4.11
N SER A 73 5.58 11.47 -3.26
CA SER A 73 4.69 10.65 -2.44
C SER A 73 4.76 11.16 -1.00
N THR A 74 3.63 11.64 -0.46
CA THR A 74 3.62 12.28 0.86
C THR A 74 2.54 11.70 1.77
N PHE A 75 2.57 12.07 3.04
CA PHE A 75 1.50 11.79 4.00
C PHE A 75 0.47 12.92 3.98
N SER A 76 -0.78 12.59 4.28
CA SER A 76 -1.85 13.58 4.30
C SER A 76 -1.85 14.45 5.56
N ASP A 77 -1.48 13.90 6.72
CA ASP A 77 -1.56 14.59 8.01
C ASP A 77 -0.57 14.07 9.07
N TRP A 78 0.61 13.63 8.65
CA TRP A 78 1.67 13.22 9.58
C TRP A 78 2.58 14.42 9.89
N TRP A 79 2.44 15.00 11.06
CA TRP A 79 3.25 16.10 11.54
C TRP A 79 3.73 15.88 12.96
N ALA A 80 4.85 16.56 13.30
CA ALA A 80 5.39 16.68 14.65
C ALA A 80 5.78 15.36 15.38
N TYR A 81 5.85 14.21 14.70
CA TYR A 81 6.24 12.94 15.32
C TYR A 81 7.77 12.73 15.38
N LYS A 82 8.52 13.50 14.61
CA LYS A 82 9.99 13.58 14.63
C LYS A 82 10.44 14.92 14.08
N ILE A 83 11.75 15.25 14.28
CA ILE A 83 12.25 16.57 13.92
C ILE A 83 12.08 16.92 12.43
N GLU A 84 12.24 15.96 11.55
CA GLU A 84 12.09 16.15 10.11
C GLU A 84 10.64 16.40 9.68
N ALA A 85 9.68 16.21 10.59
CA ALA A 85 8.26 16.41 10.35
C ALA A 85 7.69 17.67 11.03
N TYR A 86 8.53 18.50 11.64
CA TYR A 86 8.05 19.69 12.37
C TYR A 86 7.31 20.68 11.50
N ASP A 87 7.78 20.87 10.27
CA ASP A 87 7.22 21.83 9.32
C ASP A 87 6.19 21.19 8.36
N ALA A 88 5.74 19.96 8.66
CA ALA A 88 4.68 19.32 7.89
C ALA A 88 3.36 20.07 8.04
N ILE A 89 2.63 20.22 6.94
CA ILE A 89 1.33 20.89 6.89
C ILE A 89 0.31 20.05 6.11
N PRO A 90 -1.00 20.12 6.44
CA PRO A 90 -2.03 19.34 5.76
C PRO A 90 -2.29 19.75 4.32
N TYR A 91 -1.81 20.91 3.90
CA TYR A 91 -1.96 21.46 2.54
C TYR A 91 -0.86 21.01 1.58
N ASN A 92 0.17 20.32 2.07
CA ASN A 92 1.38 19.98 1.32
C ASN A 92 1.08 19.32 -0.03
N GLY A 93 0.24 18.28 -0.05
CA GLY A 93 -0.13 17.58 -1.28
C GLY A 93 -0.82 18.49 -2.30
N ALA A 94 -1.73 19.34 -1.85
CA ALA A 94 -2.45 20.27 -2.72
C ALA A 94 -1.52 21.35 -3.31
N ILE A 95 -0.64 21.93 -2.50
CA ILE A 95 0.32 22.95 -2.96
C ILE A 95 1.27 22.37 -4.01
N MET A 96 1.78 21.16 -3.79
CA MET A 96 2.63 20.48 -4.78
C MET A 96 1.85 20.17 -6.07
N HIS A 97 0.60 19.72 -5.95
CA HIS A 97 -0.26 19.46 -7.10
C HIS A 97 -0.48 20.74 -7.93
N ASP A 98 -0.82 21.86 -7.28
CA ASP A 98 -1.03 23.15 -7.94
C ASP A 98 0.24 23.67 -8.62
N ALA A 99 1.42 23.31 -8.13
CA ALA A 99 2.71 23.59 -8.76
C ALA A 99 3.03 22.66 -9.95
N GLY A 100 2.18 21.67 -10.23
CA GLY A 100 2.35 20.72 -11.33
C GLY A 100 3.12 19.44 -11.01
N VAL A 101 3.34 19.13 -9.73
CA VAL A 101 3.96 17.87 -9.31
C VAL A 101 2.93 16.72 -9.39
N VAL A 102 3.36 15.56 -9.87
CA VAL A 102 2.56 14.31 -9.75
C VAL A 102 2.64 13.84 -8.32
N VAL A 103 1.59 14.15 -7.54
CA VAL A 103 1.51 13.85 -6.11
C VAL A 103 0.80 12.53 -5.87
N SER A 104 1.33 11.71 -4.96
CA SER A 104 0.62 10.57 -4.38
C SER A 104 0.61 10.64 -2.86
N PHE A 105 -0.37 9.98 -2.24
CA PHE A 105 -0.36 9.74 -0.81
C PHE A 105 0.10 8.32 -0.51
N ASN A 106 0.90 8.17 0.55
CA ASN A 106 1.31 6.89 1.10
C ASN A 106 0.87 6.76 2.55
N SER A 107 0.86 5.54 3.06
CA SER A 107 0.44 5.27 4.43
C SER A 107 1.61 5.08 5.39
N ASP A 108 2.65 4.38 4.96
CA ASP A 108 3.76 3.88 5.79
C ASP A 108 3.28 3.29 7.13
N ASN A 109 2.03 2.78 7.14
CA ASN A 109 1.33 2.30 8.32
C ASN A 109 0.26 1.28 7.93
N GLY A 110 0.24 0.13 8.60
CA GLY A 110 -0.67 -0.97 8.30
C GLY A 110 -2.16 -0.64 8.49
N ASP A 111 -2.50 0.29 9.39
CA ASP A 111 -3.89 0.71 9.60
C ASP A 111 -4.35 1.73 8.57
N LEU A 112 -3.49 2.68 8.21
CA LEU A 112 -3.80 3.68 7.18
C LEU A 112 -3.90 3.06 5.79
N SER A 113 -3.10 2.04 5.47
CA SER A 113 -3.12 1.36 4.17
C SER A 113 -4.50 0.79 3.81
N ARG A 114 -5.32 0.49 4.79
CA ARG A 114 -6.69 -0.04 4.60
C ARG A 114 -7.72 1.03 4.23
N ARG A 115 -7.37 2.31 4.30
CA ARG A 115 -8.29 3.44 4.11
C ARG A 115 -7.65 4.60 3.36
N MET A 116 -6.84 4.29 2.35
CA MET A 116 -6.18 5.29 1.51
C MET A 116 -7.17 6.23 0.81
N ASN A 117 -8.40 5.79 0.55
CA ASN A 117 -9.50 6.64 0.09
C ASN A 117 -9.79 7.80 1.05
N LEU A 118 -9.70 7.58 2.37
CA LEU A 118 -9.88 8.64 3.36
C LEU A 118 -8.65 9.56 3.47
N GLU A 119 -7.47 9.04 3.18
CA GLU A 119 -6.27 9.88 3.03
C GLU A 119 -6.44 10.82 1.83
N ALA A 120 -6.93 10.32 0.69
CA ALA A 120 -7.26 11.15 -0.47
C ALA A 120 -8.32 12.21 -0.15
N ALA A 121 -9.35 11.88 0.63
CA ALA A 121 -10.39 12.83 1.05
C ALA A 121 -9.84 14.05 1.81
N LYS A 122 -8.69 13.92 2.46
CA LYS A 122 -8.04 15.02 3.16
C LYS A 122 -7.47 16.08 2.20
N ALA A 123 -7.08 15.70 0.98
CA ALA A 123 -6.68 16.66 -0.05
C ALA A 123 -7.86 17.55 -0.49
N VAL A 124 -9.08 16.98 -0.55
CA VAL A 124 -10.30 17.77 -0.76
C VAL A 124 -10.55 18.67 0.46
N LYS A 125 -10.55 18.10 1.66
CA LYS A 125 -10.91 18.82 2.89
C LYS A 125 -9.97 19.97 3.21
N TYR A 126 -8.67 19.75 3.12
CA TYR A 126 -7.67 20.74 3.49
C TYR A 126 -7.23 21.59 2.28
N GLY A 127 -6.98 20.95 1.14
CA GLY A 127 -6.46 21.61 -0.05
C GLY A 127 -7.53 22.21 -0.99
N GLY A 128 -8.79 21.82 -0.82
CA GLY A 128 -9.87 22.26 -1.71
C GLY A 128 -9.79 21.65 -3.12
N LEU A 129 -9.08 20.55 -3.29
CA LEU A 129 -8.98 19.87 -4.59
C LEU A 129 -10.33 19.29 -5.00
N ALA A 130 -10.56 19.19 -6.32
CA ALA A 130 -11.66 18.42 -6.85
C ALA A 130 -11.53 16.94 -6.43
N GLU A 131 -12.66 16.26 -6.21
CA GLU A 131 -12.67 14.86 -5.74
C GLU A 131 -11.93 13.94 -6.70
N GLU A 132 -12.06 14.15 -8.01
CA GLU A 132 -11.38 13.36 -9.04
C GLU A 132 -9.86 13.54 -8.97
N GLU A 133 -9.37 14.76 -8.70
CA GLU A 133 -7.94 15.01 -8.55
C GLU A 133 -7.39 14.38 -7.26
N ALA A 134 -8.14 14.46 -6.17
CA ALA A 134 -7.76 13.83 -4.92
C ALA A 134 -7.68 12.30 -5.03
N LEU A 135 -8.60 11.68 -5.77
CA LEU A 135 -8.57 10.23 -6.02
C LEU A 135 -7.34 9.80 -6.82
N LYS A 136 -6.84 10.64 -7.73
CA LYS A 136 -5.59 10.34 -8.46
C LYS A 136 -4.40 10.17 -7.53
N PHE A 137 -4.40 10.79 -6.34
CA PHE A 137 -3.31 10.66 -5.37
C PHE A 137 -3.13 9.25 -4.82
N VAL A 138 -4.14 8.42 -4.93
CA VAL A 138 -4.13 7.03 -4.43
C VAL A 138 -4.42 6.00 -5.53
N THR A 139 -4.50 6.43 -6.79
CA THR A 139 -4.78 5.56 -7.95
C THR A 139 -3.76 5.76 -9.07
N VAL A 140 -4.01 6.66 -10.02
CA VAL A 140 -3.18 6.80 -11.22
C VAL A 140 -1.82 7.46 -10.93
N ASN A 141 -1.74 8.39 -9.98
CA ASN A 141 -0.48 9.07 -9.71
C ASN A 141 0.61 8.14 -9.15
N PRO A 142 0.35 7.26 -8.15
CA PRO A 142 1.33 6.25 -7.77
C PRO A 142 1.69 5.30 -8.93
N ALA A 143 0.74 4.97 -9.81
CA ALA A 143 1.04 4.17 -11.00
C ALA A 143 2.01 4.90 -11.95
N ILE A 144 1.83 6.21 -12.17
CA ILE A 144 2.77 7.04 -12.95
C ILE A 144 4.16 7.06 -12.30
N GLN A 145 4.23 7.25 -10.99
CA GLN A 145 5.51 7.28 -10.27
C GLN A 145 6.26 5.94 -10.39
N LEU A 146 5.54 4.83 -10.43
CA LEU A 146 6.07 3.47 -10.59
C LEU A 146 6.26 3.06 -12.06
N ASN A 147 5.85 3.89 -13.03
CA ASN A 147 5.85 3.57 -14.47
C ASN A 147 4.94 2.40 -14.84
N LEU A 148 3.80 2.29 -14.16
CA LEU A 148 2.79 1.23 -14.34
C LEU A 148 1.45 1.76 -14.86
N GLN A 149 1.36 3.05 -15.21
CA GLN A 149 0.12 3.71 -15.62
C GLN A 149 -0.53 3.10 -16.88
N ASP A 150 0.24 2.36 -17.67
CA ASP A 150 -0.27 1.66 -18.85
C ASP A 150 -0.98 0.33 -18.48
N ARG A 151 -0.82 -0.12 -17.25
CA ARG A 151 -1.40 -1.37 -16.75
C ARG A 151 -2.44 -1.18 -15.67
N ILE A 152 -2.23 -0.24 -14.74
CA ILE A 152 -3.04 -0.03 -13.53
C ILE A 152 -3.32 1.47 -13.30
N GLY A 153 -4.14 1.75 -12.29
CA GLY A 153 -4.43 3.11 -11.80
C GLY A 153 -5.62 3.80 -12.45
N SER A 154 -6.24 3.19 -13.46
CA SER A 154 -7.47 3.68 -14.09
C SER A 154 -8.28 2.55 -14.72
N LEU A 155 -9.60 2.76 -14.87
CA LEU A 155 -10.51 1.82 -15.55
C LEU A 155 -10.53 2.09 -17.07
N GLU A 156 -9.64 1.44 -17.78
CA GLU A 156 -9.52 1.54 -19.22
C GLU A 156 -9.41 0.16 -19.87
N VAL A 157 -9.92 0.04 -21.09
CA VAL A 157 -9.81 -1.21 -21.86
C VAL A 157 -8.35 -1.56 -22.12
N GLY A 158 -7.93 -2.75 -21.72
CA GLY A 158 -6.56 -3.24 -21.88
C GLY A 158 -5.69 -3.12 -20.64
N LYS A 159 -6.17 -2.46 -19.57
CA LYS A 159 -5.51 -2.45 -18.25
C LYS A 159 -5.94 -3.65 -17.39
N ASP A 160 -5.17 -3.91 -16.37
CA ASP A 160 -5.50 -4.92 -15.35
C ASP A 160 -6.82 -4.51 -14.68
N ALA A 161 -7.70 -5.49 -14.43
CA ALA A 161 -9.01 -5.23 -13.86
C ALA A 161 -8.93 -5.17 -12.32
N ASP A 162 -8.24 -4.14 -11.81
CA ASP A 162 -8.11 -3.82 -10.40
C ASP A 162 -9.11 -2.72 -10.05
N PHE A 163 -10.14 -3.05 -9.28
CA PHE A 163 -11.15 -2.06 -8.91
C PHE A 163 -11.89 -2.43 -7.63
N VAL A 164 -12.49 -1.42 -7.03
CA VAL A 164 -13.28 -1.54 -5.81
C VAL A 164 -14.70 -1.01 -6.04
N LEU A 165 -15.69 -1.78 -5.64
CA LEU A 165 -17.09 -1.36 -5.65
C LEU A 165 -17.47 -0.83 -4.27
N TRP A 166 -18.07 0.36 -4.25
CA TRP A 166 -18.51 1.05 -3.05
C TRP A 166 -20.02 1.24 -3.06
N ASN A 167 -20.64 1.36 -1.88
CA ASN A 167 -22.05 1.70 -1.75
C ASN A 167 -22.34 3.21 -1.84
N GLY A 168 -21.32 4.03 -2.14
CA GLY A 168 -21.43 5.48 -2.23
C GLY A 168 -20.12 6.13 -2.59
N ASN A 169 -19.97 7.43 -2.39
CA ASN A 169 -18.75 8.17 -2.67
C ASN A 169 -17.59 7.62 -1.80
N PRO A 170 -16.49 7.13 -2.41
CA PRO A 170 -15.38 6.52 -1.69
C PRO A 170 -14.65 7.50 -0.74
N LEU A 171 -14.71 8.79 -1.00
CA LEU A 171 -14.12 9.82 -0.13
C LEU A 171 -14.95 10.08 1.12
N SER A 172 -16.14 9.48 1.24
CA SER A 172 -17.00 9.59 2.41
C SER A 172 -16.68 8.53 3.45
N VAL A 173 -16.57 8.93 4.72
CA VAL A 173 -16.41 8.02 5.87
C VAL A 173 -17.61 7.08 6.08
N TYR A 174 -18.75 7.39 5.47
CA TYR A 174 -19.96 6.55 5.54
C TYR A 174 -20.00 5.47 4.47
N SER A 175 -19.19 5.60 3.43
CA SER A 175 -19.14 4.62 2.35
C SER A 175 -18.39 3.36 2.78
N ARG A 176 -18.85 2.22 2.26
CA ARG A 176 -18.27 0.90 2.54
C ARG A 176 -17.92 0.20 1.24
N VAL A 177 -16.82 -0.53 1.27
CA VAL A 177 -16.47 -1.45 0.20
C VAL A 177 -17.48 -2.59 0.17
N LEU A 178 -18.07 -2.83 -1.00
CA LEU A 178 -18.92 -3.98 -1.26
C LEU A 178 -18.10 -5.15 -1.80
N MET A 179 -17.25 -4.89 -2.78
CA MET A 179 -16.40 -5.89 -3.42
C MET A 179 -15.05 -5.28 -3.82
N THR A 180 -14.01 -6.11 -3.83
CA THR A 180 -12.69 -5.75 -4.35
C THR A 180 -12.27 -6.78 -5.39
N PHE A 181 -11.78 -6.30 -6.52
CA PHE A 181 -11.25 -7.12 -7.60
C PHE A 181 -9.78 -6.80 -7.84
N VAL A 182 -8.98 -7.84 -8.08
CA VAL A 182 -7.57 -7.75 -8.47
C VAL A 182 -7.37 -8.68 -9.66
N GLU A 183 -6.85 -8.16 -10.76
CA GLU A 183 -6.72 -8.88 -12.03
C GLU A 183 -8.03 -9.57 -12.46
N GLY A 184 -9.17 -8.90 -12.23
CA GLY A 184 -10.49 -9.42 -12.53
C GLY A 184 -11.00 -10.50 -11.57
N ARG A 185 -10.22 -10.88 -10.56
CA ARG A 185 -10.62 -11.87 -9.54
C ARG A 185 -11.24 -11.14 -8.35
N LYS A 186 -12.40 -11.61 -7.91
CA LYS A 186 -13.03 -11.08 -6.70
C LYS A 186 -12.27 -11.55 -5.46
N MET A 187 -11.54 -10.63 -4.82
CA MET A 187 -10.72 -10.89 -3.64
C MET A 187 -11.47 -10.62 -2.33
N PHE A 188 -12.46 -9.72 -2.36
CA PHE A 188 -13.29 -9.40 -1.22
C PHE A 188 -14.76 -9.28 -1.65
N ASP A 189 -15.64 -9.74 -0.78
CA ASP A 189 -17.09 -9.63 -0.90
C ASP A 189 -17.68 -9.45 0.50
N LEU A 190 -18.37 -8.35 0.73
CA LEU A 190 -18.87 -7.97 2.06
C LEU A 190 -19.85 -9.01 2.64
N ASP A 191 -20.75 -9.52 1.82
CA ASP A 191 -21.76 -10.49 2.27
C ASP A 191 -21.10 -11.82 2.65
N PHE A 192 -20.13 -12.25 1.85
CA PHE A 192 -19.34 -13.44 2.14
C PHE A 192 -18.50 -13.28 3.42
N ASP A 193 -17.85 -12.12 3.62
CA ASP A 193 -17.08 -11.82 4.82
C ASP A 193 -17.96 -11.86 6.08
N GLN A 194 -19.17 -11.29 6.00
CA GLN A 194 -20.14 -11.36 7.12
C GLN A 194 -20.55 -12.78 7.44
N GLN A 195 -20.80 -13.60 6.42
CA GLN A 195 -21.14 -15.01 6.57
C GLN A 195 -20.01 -15.81 7.17
N MET A 196 -18.77 -15.58 6.70
CA MET A 196 -17.57 -16.21 7.28
C MET A 196 -17.38 -15.85 8.75
N ARG A 197 -17.53 -14.58 9.12
CA ARG A 197 -17.41 -14.14 10.52
C ARG A 197 -18.43 -14.81 11.41
N ALA A 198 -19.69 -14.95 10.97
CA ALA A 198 -20.72 -15.67 11.70
C ALA A 198 -20.38 -17.17 11.87
N ASN A 199 -19.85 -17.80 10.82
CA ASN A 199 -19.43 -19.19 10.86
C ASN A 199 -18.23 -19.41 11.80
N ILE A 200 -17.25 -18.50 11.78
CA ILE A 200 -16.08 -18.52 12.68
C ILE A 200 -16.54 -18.43 14.15
N GLU A 201 -17.48 -17.54 14.47
CA GLU A 201 -17.97 -17.41 15.83
C GLU A 201 -18.74 -18.67 16.26
N THR A 202 -19.54 -19.24 15.39
CA THR A 202 -20.24 -20.53 15.64
C THR A 202 -19.24 -21.65 15.91
N GLU A 203 -18.22 -21.79 15.11
CA GLU A 203 -17.18 -22.81 15.26
C GLU A 203 -16.35 -22.57 16.54
N ARG A 204 -16.04 -21.32 16.85
CA ARG A 204 -15.37 -20.95 18.10
C ARG A 204 -16.16 -21.42 19.32
N GLN A 205 -17.49 -21.18 19.35
CA GLN A 205 -18.34 -21.62 20.44
C GLN A 205 -18.40 -23.15 20.52
N ARG A 206 -18.47 -23.84 19.39
CA ARG A 206 -18.41 -25.31 19.32
C ARG A 206 -17.10 -25.86 19.93
N LEU A 207 -15.97 -25.28 19.57
CA LEU A 207 -14.66 -25.69 20.07
C LEU A 207 -14.50 -25.41 21.56
N ILE A 208 -15.00 -24.29 22.08
CA ILE A 208 -15.01 -23.97 23.52
C ILE A 208 -15.82 -25.05 24.29
N THR A 209 -17.00 -25.38 23.79
CA THR A 209 -17.85 -26.41 24.41
C THR A 209 -17.14 -27.77 24.47
N LEU A 210 -16.47 -28.16 23.38
CA LEU A 210 -15.68 -29.40 23.33
C LEU A 210 -14.50 -29.38 24.31
N ALA A 211 -13.79 -28.27 24.40
CA ALA A 211 -12.67 -28.12 25.33
C ALA A 211 -13.15 -28.25 26.78
N GLN A 212 -14.24 -27.60 27.16
CA GLN A 212 -14.84 -27.66 28.47
C GLN A 212 -15.36 -29.09 28.84
N ALA A 213 -15.96 -29.78 27.87
CA ALA A 213 -16.39 -31.16 28.04
C ALA A 213 -15.21 -32.11 28.27
N ASN A 214 -14.08 -31.91 27.59
CA ASN A 214 -12.87 -32.71 27.80
C ASN A 214 -12.16 -32.40 29.13
N GLU A 215 -12.25 -31.18 29.63
CA GLU A 215 -11.73 -30.81 30.95
C GLU A 215 -12.56 -31.41 32.08
N SER A 216 -13.88 -31.53 31.88
CA SER A 216 -14.80 -32.12 32.87
C SER A 216 -14.79 -33.64 32.91
N ASN A 217 -14.06 -34.32 32.00
CA ASN A 217 -13.97 -35.77 31.96
C ASN A 217 -12.54 -36.26 32.33
N PRO A 218 -12.23 -36.44 33.64
CA PRO A 218 -10.87 -36.71 34.12
C PRO A 218 -10.33 -38.12 33.82
N THR A 219 -11.09 -38.98 33.14
CA THR A 219 -10.79 -40.43 33.05
C THR A 219 -9.69 -40.80 32.07
N ASP A 220 -9.13 -39.88 31.30
CA ASP A 220 -8.07 -40.19 30.31
C ASP A 220 -6.67 -39.59 30.62
N ARG A 221 -6.47 -38.97 31.80
CA ARG A 221 -5.15 -38.51 32.26
C ARG A 221 -4.28 -39.57 32.90
N GLY A 222 -4.64 -40.82 32.78
CA GLY A 222 -4.05 -41.93 33.53
C GLY A 222 -3.28 -42.97 32.75
N ARG A 223 -2.56 -42.62 31.64
CA ARG A 223 -1.60 -43.60 31.07
C ARG A 223 -0.58 -43.04 30.10
N SER A 224 0.28 -42.15 30.54
CA SER A 224 1.66 -42.14 30.01
C SER A 224 2.58 -41.62 31.11
N GLY A 225 2.99 -42.59 31.92
CA GLY A 225 3.91 -42.35 33.00
C GLY A 225 5.35 -42.49 32.54
N ARG A 226 6.20 -41.81 33.30
CA ARG A 226 7.63 -42.08 33.53
C ARG A 226 8.56 -42.09 32.34
N GLY A 227 9.28 -41.01 32.19
CA GLY A 227 10.53 -40.94 31.47
C GLY A 227 11.33 -39.68 31.82
N ARG A 228 12.22 -39.86 32.79
CA ARG A 228 13.50 -39.18 33.05
C ARG A 228 13.72 -37.75 32.57
N GLY A 229 14.15 -36.94 33.52
CA GLY A 229 14.63 -35.58 33.39
C GLY A 229 15.77 -35.42 32.41
N GLY A 230 15.69 -34.32 31.70
CA GLY A 230 16.77 -33.68 30.93
C GLY A 230 16.68 -32.16 31.16
N PRO A 231 17.79 -31.43 31.02
CA PRO A 231 17.93 -30.05 31.53
C PRO A 231 17.09 -29.06 30.73
N ALA A 232 16.71 -28.00 31.39
CA ALA A 232 15.96 -26.87 30.86
C ALA A 232 16.60 -26.29 29.58
N ALA A 233 15.83 -26.33 28.49
CA ALA A 233 16.14 -25.59 27.29
C ALA A 233 15.49 -24.19 27.38
N THR A 234 16.30 -23.21 27.19
CA THR A 234 15.95 -21.79 27.03
C THR A 234 14.97 -21.63 25.87
N SER A 235 13.90 -20.89 26.09
CA SER A 235 12.93 -20.51 25.09
C SER A 235 13.57 -19.59 24.06
N GLU A 236 13.88 -20.12 22.88
CA GLU A 236 14.02 -19.29 21.68
C GLU A 236 12.62 -19.04 21.10
N GLU A 237 12.26 -17.78 20.98
CA GLU A 237 11.09 -17.33 20.22
C GLU A 237 11.28 -17.74 18.76
N THR A 238 10.55 -18.75 18.33
CA THR A 238 10.39 -19.04 16.91
C THR A 238 9.25 -18.19 16.35
N THR A 239 9.63 -17.11 15.70
CA THR A 239 8.77 -16.37 14.78
C THR A 239 8.85 -17.03 13.42
N ASP A 240 8.01 -18.00 13.13
CA ASP A 240 7.70 -18.47 11.78
C ASP A 240 6.33 -19.15 11.83
N ASP A 241 5.27 -18.33 11.84
CA ASP A 241 3.95 -18.77 11.40
C ASP A 241 3.97 -18.83 9.87
N GLU A 242 4.41 -19.93 9.32
CA GLU A 242 4.16 -20.30 7.93
C GLU A 242 2.63 -20.42 7.76
N PHE A 243 2.02 -19.38 7.20
CA PHE A 243 0.64 -19.40 6.77
C PHE A 243 0.47 -20.46 5.67
N THR A 244 0.05 -21.65 6.05
CA THR A 244 -0.40 -22.66 5.08
C THR A 244 -1.80 -22.27 4.60
N PRO A 245 -1.98 -21.96 3.30
CA PRO A 245 -3.30 -21.66 2.77
C PRO A 245 -4.23 -22.85 3.00
N ASN A 246 -5.42 -22.58 3.54
CA ASN A 246 -6.46 -23.61 3.68
C ASN A 246 -6.83 -24.17 2.30
N PRO A 247 -6.58 -25.45 2.00
CA PRO A 247 -6.89 -26.04 0.70
C PRO A 247 -8.39 -26.10 0.36
N ALA A 248 -9.25 -25.69 1.28
CA ALA A 248 -10.70 -25.62 1.11
C ALA A 248 -11.21 -24.18 0.86
N ALA A 249 -10.35 -23.21 0.56
CA ALA A 249 -10.81 -21.91 0.10
C ALA A 249 -11.57 -22.09 -1.24
N PRO A 250 -12.86 -21.68 -1.33
CA PRO A 250 -13.61 -21.85 -2.57
C PRO A 250 -12.93 -21.07 -3.69
N GLU A 251 -12.68 -21.74 -4.82
CA GLU A 251 -12.33 -21.04 -6.06
C GLU A 251 -13.48 -20.10 -6.44
N PHE A 252 -13.22 -18.79 -6.32
CA PHE A 252 -14.17 -17.78 -6.79
C PHE A 252 -14.18 -17.76 -8.32
N THR A 253 -15.11 -18.49 -8.91
CA THR A 253 -15.40 -18.35 -10.33
C THR A 253 -16.30 -17.14 -10.54
N TYR A 254 -15.81 -16.18 -11.31
CA TYR A 254 -16.61 -15.02 -11.75
C TYR A 254 -17.91 -15.47 -12.41
N ARG A 255 -19.05 -14.98 -11.89
CA ARG A 255 -20.36 -15.11 -12.54
C ARG A 255 -20.80 -13.73 -13.03
N PRO A 256 -21.01 -13.52 -14.35
CA PRO A 256 -21.37 -12.20 -14.92
C PRO A 256 -22.71 -11.61 -14.43
N SER A 257 -23.54 -12.39 -13.75
CA SER A 257 -24.88 -12.00 -13.28
C SER A 257 -24.92 -11.20 -11.97
N MET A 258 -23.76 -10.85 -11.39
CA MET A 258 -23.68 -10.10 -10.13
C MET A 258 -23.20 -8.66 -10.36
N LEU A 259 -23.81 -7.93 -11.28
CA LEU A 259 -23.60 -6.47 -11.33
C LEU A 259 -24.41 -5.83 -10.21
N PRO A 260 -23.81 -4.89 -9.46
CA PRO A 260 -24.51 -4.20 -8.37
C PRO A 260 -25.60 -3.25 -8.89
N ASP A 261 -26.53 -2.91 -7.99
CA ASP A 261 -27.63 -1.98 -8.24
C ASP A 261 -27.17 -0.60 -8.74
N PRO A 262 -28.00 0.12 -9.52
CA PRO A 262 -27.72 1.51 -9.94
C PRO A 262 -27.52 2.43 -8.73
N GLY A 263 -26.32 2.98 -8.56
CA GLY A 263 -25.92 3.81 -7.41
C GLY A 263 -24.58 3.40 -6.81
N THR A 264 -24.03 2.29 -7.28
CA THR A 264 -22.70 1.79 -6.85
C THR A 264 -21.59 2.45 -7.67
N VAL A 265 -20.57 2.96 -6.99
CA VAL A 265 -19.41 3.61 -7.62
C VAL A 265 -18.25 2.63 -7.64
N ALA A 266 -17.62 2.48 -8.81
CA ALA A 266 -16.38 1.70 -8.95
C ALA A 266 -15.16 2.63 -8.95
N ILE A 267 -14.09 2.23 -8.24
CA ILE A 267 -12.81 2.95 -8.20
C ILE A 267 -11.69 1.95 -8.42
N VAL A 268 -10.71 2.40 -9.15
CA VAL A 268 -9.51 1.63 -9.50
C VAL A 268 -8.34 1.96 -8.60
#